data_9e95a09474f650889bfdbd307fe4df78
#
_entry.id   9e95a09474f650889bfdbd307fe4df78
#
_cell.length_a   1.000
_cell.length_b   1.000
_cell.length_c   1.000
_cell.angle_alpha   90.00
_cell.angle_beta   90.00
_cell.angle_gamma   90.00
#
_symmetry.space_group_name_H-M   'P 1'
#
loop_
_entity.id
_entity.type
_entity.pdbx_description
1 polymer ?
#
loop_
_entity_poly.entity_id
_entity_poly.type
_entity_poly.pdbx_seq_one_letter_code
_entity_poly.pdbx_strand_id
1 'polypeptide(L)'
;VSVDLSAIQPWVSQGVSTVRWSGGLPLTEPNKNDEQTYYQAMVFQGDETYSPKPKDPDEARLERMDYPTDWIAIRTKYFITALVPKKPAPGSEVLAIEENGNRRFDVGVFFNVDRPFFYALYLGPLEYGRIKQLGNNLDQTMNFGWAFIRPISKAVHWFLLFLHNYIPNYGF
;
A
#
# COMPACT_ATOMS: atom_id res chain seq x y z
N VAL A 1 1.54 17.85 0.32
CA VAL A 1 0.20 18.37 -0.02
C VAL A 1 -0.50 18.80 1.26
N SER A 2 -1.34 19.83 1.18
CA SER A 2 -2.21 20.25 2.28
C SER A 2 -3.63 20.48 1.78
N VAL A 3 -4.60 20.15 2.62
CA VAL A 3 -6.03 20.44 2.42
C VAL A 3 -6.51 21.21 3.63
N ASP A 4 -7.15 22.34 3.39
CA ASP A 4 -7.78 23.14 4.43
C ASP A 4 -9.26 23.36 4.07
N LEU A 5 -10.14 22.80 4.87
CA LEU A 5 -11.59 22.90 4.75
C LEU A 5 -12.24 23.63 5.94
N SER A 6 -11.43 24.32 6.76
CA SER A 6 -11.92 25.01 7.96
C SER A 6 -13.04 26.02 7.67
N ALA A 7 -12.98 26.67 6.51
CA ALA A 7 -14.01 27.62 6.08
C ALA A 7 -15.40 26.99 5.84
N ILE A 8 -15.46 25.69 5.55
CA ILE A 8 -16.73 24.99 5.30
C ILE A 8 -17.14 24.07 6.46
N GLN A 9 -16.39 24.09 7.57
CA GLN A 9 -16.68 23.28 8.76
C GLN A 9 -18.13 23.29 9.19
N PRO A 10 -18.86 24.42 9.23
CA PRO A 10 -20.26 24.44 9.65
C PRO A 10 -21.22 23.63 8.75
N TRP A 11 -20.78 23.34 7.53
CA TRP A 11 -21.55 22.63 6.51
C TRP A 11 -21.20 21.13 6.42
N VAL A 12 -20.15 20.68 7.13
CA VAL A 12 -19.68 19.30 7.10
C VAL A 12 -20.30 18.53 8.26
N SER A 13 -21.09 17.52 7.93
CA SER A 13 -21.65 16.61 8.92
C SER A 13 -20.53 15.87 9.64
N GLN A 14 -20.60 15.79 10.98
CA GLN A 14 -19.62 15.13 11.86
C GLN A 14 -18.20 15.76 11.86
N GLY A 15 -17.96 16.83 11.13
CA GLY A 15 -16.64 17.51 11.11
C GLY A 15 -15.49 16.69 10.52
N VAL A 16 -15.80 15.62 9.78
CA VAL A 16 -14.81 14.72 9.16
C VAL A 16 -14.99 14.68 7.64
N SER A 17 -13.90 14.69 6.92
CA SER A 17 -13.85 14.51 5.46
C SER A 17 -12.81 13.47 5.08
N THR A 18 -12.74 13.12 3.79
CA THR A 18 -11.85 12.07 3.28
C THR A 18 -11.02 12.59 2.11
N VAL A 19 -9.71 12.35 2.16
CA VAL A 19 -8.86 12.41 0.97
C VAL A 19 -8.79 11.01 0.39
N ARG A 20 -9.25 10.85 -0.87
CA ARG A 20 -9.37 9.55 -1.53
C ARG A 20 -8.56 9.51 -2.83
N TRP A 21 -7.88 8.40 -3.04
CA TRP A 21 -7.37 7.98 -4.34
C TRP A 21 -8.36 6.99 -4.94
N SER A 22 -8.97 7.37 -6.06
CA SER A 22 -9.98 6.56 -6.75
C SER A 22 -9.49 6.06 -8.11
N GLY A 23 -9.99 4.90 -8.54
CA GLY A 23 -9.66 4.31 -9.83
C GLY A 23 -8.48 3.33 -9.78
N GLY A 24 -7.91 3.12 -8.61
CA GLY A 24 -6.81 2.16 -8.42
C GLY A 24 -5.52 2.54 -9.16
N LEU A 25 -4.78 1.54 -9.62
CA LEU A 25 -3.60 1.67 -10.48
C LEU A 25 -3.84 0.88 -11.78
N PRO A 26 -3.41 1.39 -12.94
CA PRO A 26 -3.51 0.63 -14.18
C PRO A 26 -2.58 -0.58 -14.14
N LEU A 27 -3.05 -1.69 -14.70
CA LEU A 27 -2.22 -2.87 -14.94
C LEU A 27 -1.35 -2.62 -16.18
N THR A 28 -0.06 -2.80 -16.05
CA THR A 28 0.93 -2.47 -17.08
C THR A 28 1.53 -3.69 -17.78
N GLU A 29 1.37 -4.87 -17.17
CA GLU A 29 1.93 -6.11 -17.69
C GLU A 29 1.02 -6.75 -18.75
N PRO A 30 1.61 -7.41 -19.78
CA PRO A 30 0.87 -8.22 -20.73
C PRO A 30 0.10 -9.37 -20.06
N ASN A 31 0.71 -9.98 -19.02
CA ASN A 31 0.09 -11.01 -18.20
C ASN A 31 -0.67 -10.37 -17.02
N LYS A 32 -1.90 -9.93 -17.31
CA LYS A 32 -2.75 -9.29 -16.30
C LYS A 32 -3.08 -10.19 -15.10
N ASN A 33 -3.20 -11.49 -15.31
CA ASN A 33 -3.50 -12.44 -14.24
C ASN A 33 -2.36 -12.52 -13.22
N ASP A 34 -1.11 -12.51 -13.69
CA ASP A 34 0.07 -12.47 -12.79
C ASP A 34 0.12 -11.15 -12.03
N GLU A 35 -0.09 -10.02 -12.71
CA GLU A 35 -0.08 -8.70 -12.06
C GLU A 35 -1.22 -8.55 -11.03
N GLN A 36 -2.41 -9.09 -11.30
CA GLN A 36 -3.55 -9.12 -10.37
C GLN A 36 -3.23 -9.84 -9.05
N THR A 37 -2.34 -10.81 -9.07
CA THR A 37 -1.89 -11.52 -7.85
C THR A 37 -1.19 -10.56 -6.87
N TYR A 38 -0.50 -9.55 -7.38
CA TYR A 38 0.21 -8.54 -6.58
C TYR A 38 -0.61 -7.28 -6.32
N TYR A 39 -1.78 -7.16 -6.97
CA TYR A 39 -2.63 -5.97 -6.86
C TYR A 39 -3.38 -5.97 -5.54
N GLN A 40 -3.02 -5.05 -4.65
CA GLN A 40 -3.50 -5.01 -3.27
C GLN A 40 -3.66 -3.59 -2.79
N ALA A 41 -4.71 -3.36 -1.98
CA ALA A 41 -4.76 -2.23 -1.06
C ALA A 41 -4.15 -2.64 0.29
N MET A 42 -3.51 -1.70 0.95
CA MET A 42 -2.82 -1.92 2.22
C MET A 42 -3.02 -0.71 3.13
N VAL A 43 -3.27 -0.98 4.40
CA VAL A 43 -3.42 0.04 5.45
C VAL A 43 -2.44 -0.29 6.56
N PHE A 44 -1.73 0.71 7.07
CA PHE A 44 -0.82 0.57 8.20
C PHE A 44 -1.38 1.30 9.42
N GLN A 45 -1.62 0.54 10.47
CA GLN A 45 -2.23 0.98 11.72
C GLN A 45 -1.64 0.19 12.88
N GLY A 46 -1.28 0.86 13.99
CA GLY A 46 -0.84 0.18 15.21
C GLY A 46 0.33 -0.78 14.99
N ASP A 47 1.31 -0.39 14.16
CA ASP A 47 2.48 -1.18 13.78
C ASP A 47 2.21 -2.44 12.95
N GLU A 48 0.98 -2.62 12.46
CA GLU A 48 0.59 -3.74 11.62
C GLU A 48 0.07 -3.28 10.26
N THR A 49 0.31 -4.12 9.25
CA THR A 49 -0.23 -3.91 7.92
C THR A 49 -1.44 -4.81 7.70
N TYR A 50 -2.55 -4.19 7.33
CA TYR A 50 -3.78 -4.87 6.96
C TYR A 50 -4.04 -4.72 5.47
N SER A 51 -4.50 -5.79 4.81
CA SER A 51 -4.84 -5.79 3.39
C SER A 51 -6.26 -6.31 3.17
N PRO A 52 -7.24 -5.41 3.01
CA PRO A 52 -8.61 -5.79 2.67
C PRO A 52 -8.66 -6.54 1.33
N LYS A 53 -9.48 -7.58 1.27
CA LYS A 53 -9.72 -8.36 0.04
C LYS A 53 -11.18 -8.26 -0.35
N PRO A 54 -11.50 -8.28 -1.66
CA PRO A 54 -12.86 -8.55 -2.10
C PRO A 54 -13.33 -9.87 -1.46
N LYS A 55 -14.59 -9.93 -1.06
CA LYS A 55 -15.13 -11.11 -0.37
C LYS A 55 -15.71 -12.10 -1.36
N ASP A 56 -16.43 -11.60 -2.32
CA ASP A 56 -17.09 -12.37 -3.37
C ASP A 56 -16.85 -11.71 -4.73
N PRO A 57 -16.78 -12.48 -5.83
CA PRO A 57 -16.74 -11.92 -7.18
C PRO A 57 -17.97 -11.03 -7.44
N ASP A 58 -17.76 -9.93 -8.16
CA ASP A 58 -18.78 -8.98 -8.58
C ASP A 58 -19.46 -8.19 -7.43
N GLU A 59 -18.89 -8.22 -6.20
CA GLU A 59 -19.36 -7.42 -5.08
C GLU A 59 -18.36 -6.31 -4.71
N ALA A 60 -18.89 -5.08 -4.60
CA ALA A 60 -18.12 -3.96 -4.06
C ALA A 60 -18.17 -4.00 -2.52
N ARG A 61 -17.00 -4.05 -1.88
CA ARG A 61 -16.86 -4.05 -0.42
C ARG A 61 -16.21 -2.77 0.06
N LEU A 62 -16.96 -1.96 0.79
CA LEU A 62 -16.42 -0.82 1.54
C LEU A 62 -16.04 -1.28 2.94
N GLU A 63 -14.78 -1.13 3.29
CA GLU A 63 -14.26 -1.41 4.62
C GLU A 63 -13.74 -0.13 5.25
N ARG A 64 -14.30 0.24 6.40
CA ARG A 64 -13.89 1.43 7.18
C ARG A 64 -13.14 0.98 8.41
N MET A 65 -12.07 1.69 8.70
CA MET A 65 -11.19 1.44 9.83
C MET A 65 -11.09 2.70 10.67
N ASP A 66 -11.68 2.66 11.87
CA ASP A 66 -11.76 3.78 12.81
C ASP A 66 -10.57 3.77 13.80
N TYR A 67 -9.38 3.40 13.31
CA TYR A 67 -8.14 3.42 14.07
C TYR A 67 -7.13 4.38 13.43
N PRO A 68 -6.22 4.97 14.23
CA PRO A 68 -5.18 5.84 13.71
C PRO A 68 -4.42 5.17 12.55
N THR A 69 -4.44 5.83 11.39
CA THR A 69 -3.83 5.32 10.15
C THR A 69 -2.58 6.13 9.83
N ASP A 70 -1.42 5.48 9.76
CA ASP A 70 -0.15 6.11 9.42
C ASP A 70 0.01 6.28 7.91
N TRP A 71 -0.43 5.29 7.15
CA TRP A 71 -0.51 5.38 5.68
C TRP A 71 -1.50 4.37 5.10
N ILE A 72 -1.96 4.67 3.90
CA ILE A 72 -2.75 3.77 3.07
C ILE A 72 -2.19 3.75 1.66
N ALA A 73 -2.15 2.58 1.04
CA ALA A 73 -1.52 2.40 -0.25
C ALA A 73 -2.28 1.41 -1.14
N ILE A 74 -2.10 1.58 -2.45
CA ILE A 74 -2.42 0.55 -3.46
C ILE A 74 -1.12 0.21 -4.17
N ARG A 75 -0.84 -1.07 -4.34
CA ARG A 75 0.32 -1.53 -5.10
C ARG A 75 -0.07 -2.52 -6.18
N THR A 76 0.68 -2.50 -7.26
CA THR A 76 0.77 -3.57 -8.25
C THR A 76 2.09 -4.32 -8.07
N LYS A 77 2.51 -5.08 -9.07
CA LYS A 77 3.80 -5.77 -9.08
C LYS A 77 4.99 -4.79 -9.04
N TYR A 78 4.89 -3.66 -9.73
CA TYR A 78 5.99 -2.71 -9.94
C TYR A 78 5.72 -1.29 -9.49
N PHE A 79 4.47 -0.93 -9.23
CA PHE A 79 4.08 0.43 -8.89
C PHE A 79 3.29 0.47 -7.59
N ILE A 80 3.37 1.61 -6.93
CA ILE A 80 2.64 1.91 -5.72
C ILE A 80 2.14 3.35 -5.74
N THR A 81 0.92 3.57 -5.25
CA THR A 81 0.44 4.86 -4.77
C THR A 81 0.24 4.77 -3.27
N ALA A 82 0.70 5.78 -2.52
CA ALA A 82 0.52 5.83 -1.09
C ALA A 82 0.13 7.23 -0.62
N LEU A 83 -0.87 7.31 0.23
CA LEU A 83 -1.25 8.49 1.01
C LEU A 83 -0.63 8.35 2.41
N VAL A 84 0.27 9.25 2.75
CA VAL A 84 1.02 9.24 4.01
C VAL A 84 0.72 10.52 4.78
N PRO A 85 -0.22 10.53 5.74
CA PRO A 85 -0.46 11.65 6.62
C PRO A 85 0.79 12.05 7.39
N LYS A 86 1.01 13.35 7.62
CA LYS A 86 2.12 13.84 8.48
C LYS A 86 1.94 13.46 9.95
N LYS A 87 0.69 13.33 10.39
CA LYS A 87 0.29 12.78 11.69
C LYS A 87 -0.74 11.70 11.39
N PRO A 88 -0.80 10.62 12.17
CA PRO A 88 -1.78 9.57 11.94
C PRO A 88 -3.18 10.13 11.73
N ALA A 89 -3.82 9.73 10.65
CA ALA A 89 -5.21 10.09 10.35
C ALA A 89 -6.14 9.40 11.35
N PRO A 90 -7.32 9.97 11.69
CA PRO A 90 -8.24 9.34 12.64
C PRO A 90 -8.80 8.01 12.17
N GLY A 91 -8.65 7.70 10.88
CA GLY A 91 -9.07 6.45 10.29
C GLY A 91 -8.89 6.45 8.78
N SER A 92 -9.33 5.37 8.17
CA SER A 92 -9.21 5.16 6.72
C SER A 92 -10.35 4.31 6.18
N GLU A 93 -10.44 4.25 4.85
CA GLU A 93 -11.39 3.38 4.16
C GLU A 93 -10.78 2.77 2.91
N VAL A 94 -11.18 1.55 2.61
CA VAL A 94 -10.85 0.85 1.37
C VAL A 94 -12.13 0.37 0.72
N LEU A 95 -12.34 0.76 -0.53
CA LEU A 95 -13.36 0.17 -1.38
C LEU A 95 -12.68 -0.85 -2.29
N ALA A 96 -12.94 -2.11 -2.06
CA ALA A 96 -12.48 -3.22 -2.88
C ALA A 96 -13.60 -3.61 -3.85
N ILE A 97 -13.29 -3.66 -5.14
CA ILE A 97 -14.21 -4.04 -6.21
C ILE A 97 -13.55 -5.16 -6.99
N GLU A 98 -14.27 -6.23 -7.22
CA GLU A 98 -13.86 -7.29 -8.16
C GLU A 98 -14.96 -7.43 -9.22
N GLU A 99 -14.61 -7.18 -10.47
CA GLU A 99 -15.54 -7.24 -11.60
C GLU A 99 -14.88 -8.01 -12.74
N ASN A 100 -15.53 -9.09 -13.19
CA ASN A 100 -15.01 -9.96 -14.26
C ASN A 100 -13.58 -10.46 -13.97
N GLY A 101 -13.26 -10.80 -12.72
CA GLY A 101 -11.94 -11.25 -12.31
C GLY A 101 -10.87 -10.15 -12.23
N ASN A 102 -11.25 -8.89 -12.45
CA ASN A 102 -10.35 -7.75 -12.29
C ASN A 102 -10.62 -7.04 -10.96
N ARG A 103 -9.57 -6.89 -10.17
CA ARG A 103 -9.65 -6.15 -8.90
C ARG A 103 -9.34 -4.69 -9.11
N ARG A 104 -10.07 -3.85 -8.40
CA ARG A 104 -9.80 -2.43 -8.26
C ARG A 104 -9.97 -2.02 -6.81
N PHE A 105 -9.15 -1.08 -6.38
CA PHE A 105 -9.24 -0.54 -5.04
C PHE A 105 -9.30 0.98 -5.11
N ASP A 106 -10.21 1.56 -4.32
CA ASP A 106 -10.15 2.96 -3.96
C ASP A 106 -9.74 3.03 -2.49
N VAL A 107 -8.88 3.97 -2.13
CA VAL A 107 -8.37 4.11 -0.77
C VAL A 107 -8.49 5.54 -0.29
N GLY A 108 -8.86 5.73 0.97
CA GLY A 108 -9.04 7.05 1.54
C GLY A 108 -8.60 7.15 2.99
N VAL A 109 -8.13 8.32 3.39
CA VAL A 109 -7.82 8.66 4.78
C VAL A 109 -8.76 9.73 5.27
N PHE A 110 -9.23 9.58 6.50
CA PHE A 110 -10.11 10.56 7.16
C PHE A 110 -9.29 11.72 7.72
N PHE A 111 -9.87 12.89 7.79
CA PHE A 111 -9.28 14.03 8.49
C PHE A 111 -10.37 14.94 9.05
N ASN A 112 -10.02 15.65 10.13
CA ASN A 112 -10.92 16.63 10.73
C ASN A 112 -10.85 17.92 9.92
N VAL A 113 -12.01 18.51 9.61
CA VAL A 113 -12.11 19.75 8.82
C VAL A 113 -11.87 21.02 9.64
N ASP A 114 -11.72 20.91 10.96
CA ASP A 114 -11.46 22.01 11.89
C ASP A 114 -10.04 22.59 11.76
N ARG A 115 -9.17 21.91 11.06
CA ARG A 115 -7.75 22.25 10.90
C ARG A 115 -7.18 21.77 9.58
N PRO A 116 -6.10 22.40 9.07
CA PRO A 116 -5.41 21.95 7.88
C PRO A 116 -4.89 20.51 8.03
N PHE A 117 -5.13 19.68 7.02
CA PHE A 117 -4.62 18.32 6.92
C PHE A 117 -3.42 18.26 5.99
N PHE A 118 -2.30 17.72 6.48
CA PHE A 118 -1.06 17.60 5.72
C PHE A 118 -0.75 16.13 5.45
N TYR A 119 -0.44 15.81 4.21
CA TYR A 119 -0.05 14.45 3.80
C TYR A 119 0.98 14.49 2.66
N ALA A 120 1.76 13.43 2.53
CA ALA A 120 2.54 13.13 1.34
C ALA A 120 1.75 12.19 0.44
N LEU A 121 1.84 12.43 -0.87
CA LEU A 121 1.37 11.50 -1.90
C LEU A 121 2.60 10.96 -2.60
N TYR A 122 2.80 9.66 -2.54
CA TYR A 122 3.81 8.97 -3.32
C TYR A 122 3.14 8.25 -4.50
N LEU A 123 3.68 8.48 -5.67
CA LEU A 123 3.29 7.83 -6.92
C LEU A 123 4.58 7.42 -7.63
N GLY A 124 4.83 6.14 -7.75
CA GLY A 124 6.07 5.73 -8.37
C GLY A 124 6.34 4.23 -8.34
N PRO A 125 7.55 3.84 -8.75
CA PRO A 125 7.94 2.46 -8.75
C PRO A 125 8.03 1.89 -7.33
N LEU A 126 7.70 0.60 -7.20
CA LEU A 126 7.85 -0.16 -5.97
C LEU A 126 9.33 -0.56 -5.78
N GLU A 127 10.18 0.45 -5.54
CA GLU A 127 11.63 0.31 -5.38
C GLU A 127 12.02 0.47 -3.91
N TYR A 128 12.65 -0.55 -3.32
CA TYR A 128 12.97 -0.59 -1.88
C TYR A 128 13.75 0.64 -1.40
N GLY A 129 14.78 1.05 -2.15
CA GLY A 129 15.61 2.20 -1.76
C GLY A 129 14.82 3.50 -1.65
N ARG A 130 13.91 3.74 -2.58
CA ARG A 130 13.05 4.93 -2.60
C ARG A 130 11.99 4.89 -1.51
N ILE A 131 11.31 3.75 -1.37
CA ILE A 131 10.23 3.58 -0.38
C ILE A 131 10.78 3.68 1.03
N LYS A 132 11.94 3.10 1.32
CA LYS A 132 12.59 3.20 2.63
C LYS A 132 12.97 4.63 3.00
N GLN A 133 13.35 5.47 2.05
CA GLN A 133 13.67 6.89 2.28
C GLN A 133 12.43 7.72 2.68
N LEU A 134 11.23 7.28 2.33
CA LEU A 134 9.99 7.96 2.72
C LEU A 134 9.66 7.77 4.20
N GLY A 135 10.26 6.78 4.85
CA GLY A 135 10.03 6.50 6.27
C GLY A 135 8.65 5.90 6.54
N ASN A 136 8.16 6.10 7.76
CA ASN A 136 6.83 5.66 8.23
C ASN A 136 6.56 4.15 8.02
N ASN A 137 7.60 3.31 8.01
CA ASN A 137 7.48 1.87 7.75
C ASN A 137 6.80 1.53 6.39
N LEU A 138 6.86 2.45 5.41
CA LEU A 138 6.26 2.23 4.10
C LEU A 138 6.92 1.07 3.34
N ASP A 139 8.15 0.69 3.70
CA ASP A 139 8.83 -0.51 3.20
C ASP A 139 8.11 -1.81 3.56
N GLN A 140 7.20 -1.81 4.52
CA GLN A 140 6.32 -2.95 4.80
C GLN A 140 5.36 -3.26 3.64
N THR A 141 5.11 -2.30 2.76
CA THR A 141 4.36 -2.58 1.52
C THR A 141 5.04 -3.63 0.63
N MET A 142 6.34 -3.83 0.80
CA MET A 142 7.14 -4.81 0.05
C MET A 142 7.27 -6.17 0.77
N ASN A 143 6.90 -6.24 2.04
CA ASN A 143 7.21 -7.40 2.90
C ASN A 143 6.23 -8.58 2.79
N PHE A 144 5.19 -8.51 1.95
CA PHE A 144 4.29 -9.64 1.72
C PHE A 144 5.05 -10.79 1.02
N GLY A 145 5.45 -11.79 1.83
CA GLY A 145 6.25 -12.94 1.42
C GLY A 145 7.77 -12.79 1.57
N TRP A 146 8.31 -11.56 1.69
CA TRP A 146 9.74 -11.33 1.79
C TRP A 146 10.34 -11.78 3.13
N ALA A 147 9.57 -11.71 4.21
CA ALA A 147 10.01 -12.21 5.52
C ALA A 147 10.29 -13.72 5.50
N PHE A 148 9.54 -14.48 4.70
CA PHE A 148 9.74 -15.91 4.52
C PHE A 148 10.91 -16.23 3.57
N ILE A 149 11.15 -15.37 2.58
CA ILE A 149 12.23 -15.54 1.59
C ILE A 149 13.60 -15.11 2.14
N ARG A 150 13.64 -14.16 3.08
CA ARG A 150 14.87 -13.63 3.68
C ARG A 150 15.80 -14.71 4.24
N PRO A 151 15.35 -15.68 5.06
CA PRO A 151 16.22 -16.76 5.54
C PRO A 151 16.68 -17.67 4.41
N ILE A 152 15.81 -17.94 3.41
CA ILE A 152 16.14 -18.76 2.24
C ILE A 152 17.21 -18.08 1.40
N SER A 153 17.08 -16.78 1.11
CA SER A 153 18.08 -16.01 0.37
C SER A 153 19.45 -16.00 1.07
N LYS A 154 19.47 -15.89 2.40
CA LYS A 154 20.71 -15.98 3.18
C LYS A 154 21.32 -17.38 3.11
N ALA A 155 20.52 -18.42 3.20
CA ALA A 155 20.98 -19.80 3.08
C ALA A 155 21.53 -20.10 1.69
N VAL A 156 20.83 -19.65 0.63
CA VAL A 156 21.30 -19.78 -0.76
C VAL A 156 22.60 -19.01 -0.98
N HIS A 157 22.68 -17.77 -0.48
CA HIS A 157 23.91 -16.96 -0.59
C HIS A 157 25.09 -17.63 0.11
N TRP A 158 24.89 -18.13 1.33
CA TRP A 158 25.91 -18.87 2.06
C TRP A 158 26.33 -20.15 1.30
N PHE A 159 25.38 -20.88 0.75
CA PHE A 159 25.62 -22.09 -0.04
C PHE A 159 26.42 -21.77 -1.32
N LEU A 160 26.10 -20.68 -2.02
CA LEU A 160 26.86 -20.23 -3.19
C LEU A 160 28.30 -19.84 -2.83
N LEU A 161 28.50 -19.14 -1.70
CA LEU A 161 29.85 -18.83 -1.21
C LEU A 161 30.62 -20.09 -0.83
N PHE A 162 29.95 -21.07 -0.22
CA PHE A 162 30.56 -22.38 0.07
C PHE A 162 30.97 -23.09 -1.22
N LEU A 163 30.09 -23.15 -2.21
CA LEU A 163 30.41 -23.75 -3.52
C LEU A 163 31.53 -23.01 -4.24
N HIS A 164 31.65 -21.71 -4.11
CA HIS A 164 32.72 -20.92 -4.71
C HIS A 164 34.12 -21.32 -4.23
N ASN A 165 34.23 -21.78 -2.99
CA ASN A 165 35.50 -22.29 -2.45
C ASN A 165 35.96 -23.59 -3.11
N TYR A 166 35.04 -24.36 -3.71
CA TYR A 166 35.31 -25.63 -4.35
C TYR A 166 35.25 -25.55 -5.89
N ILE A 167 34.42 -24.65 -6.41
CA ILE A 167 34.21 -24.47 -7.85
C ILE A 167 34.31 -22.98 -8.16
N PRO A 168 35.47 -22.44 -8.50
CA PRO A 168 35.66 -21.00 -8.74
C PRO A 168 35.00 -20.49 -10.01
N ASN A 169 34.38 -21.35 -10.82
CA ASN A 169 33.70 -20.97 -12.05
C ASN A 169 32.21 -21.40 -12.00
N TYR A 170 31.28 -20.44 -12.01
CA TYR A 170 29.84 -20.68 -12.05
C TYR A 170 29.28 -21.05 -13.43
N GLY A 171 30.13 -21.26 -14.41
CA GLY A 171 29.79 -21.46 -15.83
C GLY A 171 29.79 -22.91 -16.32
N PHE A 172 29.58 -23.89 -15.42
CA PHE A 172 29.39 -25.29 -15.81
C PHE A 172 27.93 -25.67 -15.73
#